data_94fa105c3300d4b2afb4aa9fd17a8d60
#
_entry.id   94fa105c3300d4b2afb4aa9fd17a8d60
#
_cell.length_a   1.000
_cell.length_b   1.000
_cell.length_c   1.000
_cell.angle_alpha   90.00
_cell.angle_beta   90.00
_cell.angle_gamma   90.00
#
_symmetry.space_group_name_H-M   'P 1'
#
loop_
_entity.id
_entity.type
_entity.pdbx_description
1 polymer ?
#
loop_
_entity_poly.entity_id
_entity_poly.type
_entity_poly.pdbx_seq_one_letter_code
_entity_poly.pdbx_strand_id
1 'polypeptide(L)'
;RHVLAPKGVEVLSAPLPYGPGPSACLHLMSLISLLDDHTALVDLPWLAVETVELLRARGYNFIEIDFSERDTLACNVLALGNKRLLALEENHKTNARLRQAGFDVRTFPGSELCINGSGGPTCLTRPLLRG
;
A
#
# COMPACT_ATOMS: atom_id res chain seq x y z
N ARG A 1 15.69 -4.68 -14.78
CA ARG A 1 15.13 -4.73 -16.14
C ARG A 1 15.61 -5.97 -16.90
N HIS A 2 16.93 -6.24 -16.97
CA HIS A 2 17.49 -7.31 -17.79
C HIS A 2 16.98 -8.74 -17.48
N VAL A 3 16.63 -9.03 -16.23
CA VAL A 3 16.17 -10.36 -15.79
C VAL A 3 14.68 -10.59 -16.10
N LEU A 4 13.86 -9.54 -16.02
CA LEU A 4 12.40 -9.64 -16.11
C LEU A 4 11.83 -9.29 -17.48
N ALA A 5 12.49 -8.41 -18.24
CA ALA A 5 12.06 -8.04 -19.57
C ALA A 5 11.91 -9.24 -20.55
N PRO A 6 12.84 -10.24 -20.55
CA PRO A 6 12.67 -11.43 -21.38
C PRO A 6 11.47 -12.30 -21.03
N LYS A 7 10.89 -12.10 -19.83
CA LYS A 7 9.68 -12.79 -19.35
C LYS A 7 8.40 -11.97 -19.59
N GLY A 8 8.47 -10.91 -20.37
CA GLY A 8 7.34 -10.03 -20.64
C GLY A 8 6.91 -9.16 -19.44
N VAL A 9 7.76 -9.02 -18.41
CA VAL A 9 7.47 -8.21 -17.24
C VAL A 9 8.05 -6.82 -17.42
N GLU A 10 7.20 -5.81 -17.44
CA GLU A 10 7.61 -4.42 -17.44
C GLU A 10 8.11 -4.02 -16.03
N VAL A 11 9.29 -3.41 -15.98
CA VAL A 11 9.87 -2.91 -14.73
C VAL A 11 9.86 -1.38 -14.74
N LEU A 12 9.08 -0.81 -13.86
CA LEU A 12 8.94 0.63 -13.68
C LEU A 12 9.74 1.10 -12.45
N SER A 13 10.34 2.27 -12.57
CA SER A 13 11.03 2.93 -11.49
C SER A 13 10.10 3.96 -10.85
N ALA A 14 9.97 3.92 -9.54
CA ALA A 14 9.20 4.88 -8.77
C ALA A 14 10.14 5.56 -7.76
N PRO A 15 10.41 6.87 -7.91
CA PRO A 15 11.20 7.61 -6.93
C PRO A 15 10.51 7.63 -5.57
N LEU A 16 11.28 7.52 -4.50
CA LEU A 16 10.80 7.65 -3.13
C LEU A 16 11.08 9.06 -2.60
N PRO A 17 10.21 9.61 -1.74
CA PRO A 17 10.42 10.93 -1.16
C PRO A 17 11.55 10.88 -0.14
N TYR A 18 12.27 11.99 -0.03
CA TYR A 18 13.27 12.15 1.03
C TYR A 18 12.62 12.30 2.41
N GLY A 19 11.48 13.04 2.47
CA GLY A 19 10.77 13.32 3.72
C GLY A 19 11.68 13.95 4.79
N PRO A 20 11.59 13.51 6.05
CA PRO A 20 12.47 13.97 7.13
C PRO A 20 13.88 13.35 7.09
N GLY A 21 14.19 12.51 6.11
CA GLY A 21 15.52 11.90 5.98
C GLY A 21 15.51 10.64 5.11
N PRO A 22 16.69 10.09 4.78
CA PRO A 22 16.80 8.96 3.85
C PRO A 22 16.19 7.66 4.39
N SER A 23 15.91 7.57 5.68
CA SER A 23 15.25 6.42 6.31
C SER A 23 13.73 6.56 6.45
N ALA A 24 13.16 7.70 6.08
CA ALA A 24 11.72 7.97 6.27
C ALA A 24 10.82 7.10 5.39
N CYS A 25 11.29 6.76 4.19
CA CYS A 25 10.56 5.89 3.28
C CYS A 25 11.55 4.98 2.54
N LEU A 26 11.60 3.71 2.92
CA LEU A 26 12.53 2.73 2.35
C LEU A 26 11.92 1.91 1.21
N HIS A 27 10.60 1.81 1.15
CA HIS A 27 9.90 0.98 0.19
C HIS A 27 8.66 1.69 -0.38
N LEU A 28 8.38 1.49 -1.66
CA LEU A 28 7.17 2.03 -2.29
C LEU A 28 5.89 1.56 -1.59
N MET A 29 5.88 0.35 -1.03
CA MET A 29 4.76 -0.20 -0.26
C MET A 29 4.46 0.56 1.05
N SER A 30 5.33 1.48 1.48
CA SER A 30 5.01 2.42 2.56
C SER A 30 4.03 3.51 2.12
N LEU A 31 3.91 3.73 0.81
CA LEU A 31 3.14 4.83 0.21
C LEU A 31 1.98 4.38 -0.64
N ILE A 32 1.94 3.09 -1.03
CA ILE A 32 0.91 2.54 -1.90
C ILE A 32 0.68 1.06 -1.63
N SER A 33 -0.59 0.65 -1.59
CA SER A 33 -1.01 -0.74 -1.68
C SER A 33 -2.06 -0.90 -2.78
N LEU A 34 -1.83 -1.82 -3.71
CA LEU A 34 -2.83 -2.18 -4.70
C LEU A 34 -3.88 -3.09 -4.06
N LEU A 35 -5.12 -2.65 -4.06
CA LEU A 35 -6.24 -3.34 -3.39
C LEU A 35 -6.94 -4.33 -4.30
N ASP A 36 -7.07 -3.95 -5.57
CA ASP A 36 -7.56 -4.76 -6.69
C ASP A 36 -6.96 -4.24 -8.02
N ASP A 37 -7.48 -4.70 -9.16
CA ASP A 37 -6.95 -4.35 -10.49
C ASP A 37 -7.14 -2.86 -10.86
N HIS A 38 -7.99 -2.13 -10.14
CA HIS A 38 -8.37 -0.75 -10.46
C HIS A 38 -8.36 0.20 -9.26
N THR A 39 -7.98 -0.26 -8.08
CA THR A 39 -8.01 0.55 -6.86
C THR A 39 -6.70 0.44 -6.10
N ALA A 40 -6.16 1.59 -5.71
CA ALA A 40 -4.96 1.69 -4.88
C ALA A 40 -5.24 2.54 -3.64
N LEU A 41 -4.78 2.08 -2.48
CA LEU A 41 -4.65 2.87 -1.27
C LEU A 41 -3.33 3.63 -1.35
N VAL A 42 -3.34 4.94 -1.12
CA VAL A 42 -2.18 5.79 -1.36
C VAL A 42 -1.97 6.83 -0.26
N ASP A 43 -0.72 7.18 -0.01
CA ASP A 43 -0.30 8.41 0.66
C ASP A 43 0.07 9.42 -0.43
N LEU A 44 -0.95 10.04 -1.03
CA LEU A 44 -0.81 10.82 -2.25
C LEU A 44 0.23 11.95 -2.16
N PRO A 45 0.31 12.75 -1.06
CA PRO A 45 1.30 13.82 -0.95
C PRO A 45 2.76 13.35 -0.92
N TRP A 46 2.99 12.06 -0.65
CA TRP A 46 4.33 11.48 -0.60
C TRP A 46 4.69 10.67 -1.86
N LEU A 47 3.76 10.51 -2.80
CA LEU A 47 4.05 9.87 -4.08
C LEU A 47 4.66 10.86 -5.06
N ALA A 48 5.64 10.41 -5.83
CA ALA A 48 6.18 11.17 -6.94
C ALA A 48 5.11 11.38 -8.04
N VAL A 49 5.12 12.55 -8.69
CA VAL A 49 4.15 12.89 -9.73
C VAL A 49 4.11 11.84 -10.83
N GLU A 50 5.26 11.37 -11.28
CA GLU A 50 5.38 10.35 -12.33
C GLU A 50 4.70 9.04 -11.93
N THR A 51 4.78 8.66 -10.65
CA THR A 51 4.11 7.45 -10.14
C THR A 51 2.59 7.63 -10.14
N VAL A 52 2.11 8.79 -9.72
CA VAL A 52 0.67 9.12 -9.71
C VAL A 52 0.10 9.12 -11.13
N GLU A 53 0.76 9.82 -12.06
CA GLU A 53 0.31 9.90 -13.46
C GLU A 53 0.34 8.53 -14.15
N LEU A 54 1.35 7.73 -13.89
CA LEU A 54 1.43 6.37 -14.41
C LEU A 54 0.25 5.49 -13.94
N LEU A 55 -0.11 5.55 -12.67
CA LEU A 55 -1.22 4.78 -12.12
C LEU A 55 -2.56 5.27 -12.66
N ARG A 56 -2.75 6.60 -12.78
CA ARG A 56 -3.93 7.20 -13.40
C ARG A 56 -4.08 6.77 -14.87
N ALA A 57 -2.99 6.81 -15.63
CA ALA A 57 -2.99 6.38 -17.03
C ALA A 57 -3.33 4.88 -17.19
N ARG A 58 -3.14 4.09 -16.15
CA ARG A 58 -3.54 2.67 -16.06
C ARG A 58 -4.94 2.45 -15.50
N GLY A 59 -5.70 3.51 -15.26
CA GLY A 59 -7.08 3.45 -14.80
C GLY A 59 -7.25 3.17 -13.30
N TYR A 60 -6.22 3.41 -12.49
CA TYR A 60 -6.36 3.25 -11.03
C TYR A 60 -7.14 4.41 -10.41
N ASN A 61 -8.10 4.07 -9.57
CA ASN A 61 -8.75 4.96 -8.64
C ASN A 61 -7.99 4.96 -7.30
N PHE A 62 -7.94 6.11 -6.64
CA PHE A 62 -7.20 6.24 -5.38
C PHE A 62 -8.15 6.37 -4.19
N ILE A 63 -7.83 5.63 -3.14
CA ILE A 63 -8.31 5.87 -1.79
C ILE A 63 -7.12 6.43 -1.01
N GLU A 64 -7.28 7.60 -0.40
CA GLU A 64 -6.22 8.22 0.37
C GLU A 64 -6.27 7.75 1.84
N ILE A 65 -5.10 7.46 2.41
CA ILE A 65 -4.99 7.23 3.86
C ILE A 65 -5.40 8.49 4.64
N ASP A 66 -5.73 8.33 5.90
CA ASP A 66 -5.75 9.48 6.81
C ASP A 66 -4.31 9.81 7.23
N PHE A 67 -3.90 11.07 7.03
CA PHE A 67 -2.50 11.48 7.29
C PHE A 67 -2.06 11.32 8.73
N SER A 68 -3.01 11.36 9.68
CA SER A 68 -2.71 11.13 11.09
C SER A 68 -2.34 9.68 11.40
N GLU A 69 -2.57 8.76 10.45
CA GLU A 69 -2.31 7.32 10.58
C GLU A 69 -1.10 6.86 9.73
N ARG A 70 -0.33 7.81 9.16
CA ARG A 70 0.87 7.46 8.36
C ARG A 70 1.87 6.65 9.17
N ASP A 71 2.18 7.08 10.38
CA ASP A 71 3.20 6.47 11.23
C ASP A 71 2.76 5.11 11.80
N THR A 72 1.48 4.79 11.69
CA THR A 72 0.91 3.48 12.05
C THR A 72 0.73 2.56 10.85
N LEU A 73 1.50 2.77 9.78
CA LEU A 73 1.55 1.93 8.59
C LEU A 73 0.19 1.83 7.85
N ALA A 74 -0.59 2.92 7.84
CA ALA A 74 -1.93 2.94 7.26
C ALA A 74 -1.97 2.50 5.79
N CYS A 75 -0.91 2.80 5.03
CA CYS A 75 -0.84 2.41 3.62
C CYS A 75 -0.46 0.93 3.40
N ASN A 76 0.00 0.22 4.45
CA ASN A 76 0.43 -1.17 4.33
C ASN A 76 -0.75 -2.13 4.57
N VAL A 77 -1.54 -2.37 3.55
CA VAL A 77 -2.73 -3.22 3.57
C VAL A 77 -2.54 -4.42 2.65
N LEU A 78 -2.82 -5.63 3.14
CA LEU A 78 -2.73 -6.85 2.36
C LEU A 78 -4.06 -7.16 1.66
N ALA A 79 -4.03 -7.16 0.33
CA ALA A 79 -5.16 -7.60 -0.49
C ALA A 79 -5.24 -9.14 -0.53
N LEU A 80 -6.40 -9.68 -0.12
CA LEU A 80 -6.68 -11.12 -0.06
C LEU A 80 -7.52 -11.62 -1.26
N GLY A 81 -7.77 -10.73 -2.23
CA GLY A 81 -8.69 -11.01 -3.34
C GLY A 81 -10.17 -10.86 -2.97
N ASN A 82 -11.04 -10.79 -3.98
CA ASN A 82 -12.49 -10.67 -3.81
C ASN A 82 -12.91 -9.53 -2.86
N LYS A 83 -12.28 -8.36 -2.99
CA LYS A 83 -12.48 -7.16 -2.14
C LYS A 83 -12.24 -7.37 -0.65
N ARG A 84 -11.50 -8.41 -0.26
CA ARG A 84 -11.12 -8.66 1.13
C ARG A 84 -9.72 -8.10 1.41
N LEU A 85 -9.60 -7.40 2.51
CA LEU A 85 -8.36 -6.75 2.94
C LEU A 85 -8.01 -7.18 4.38
N LEU A 86 -6.71 -7.22 4.68
CA LEU A 86 -6.20 -7.34 6.03
C LEU A 86 -5.38 -6.09 6.35
N ALA A 87 -5.71 -5.41 7.43
CA ALA A 87 -5.14 -4.14 7.85
C ALA A 87 -4.90 -4.09 9.35
N LEU A 88 -4.12 -3.10 9.82
CA LEU A 88 -3.95 -2.87 11.25
C LEU A 88 -5.19 -2.17 11.83
N GLU A 89 -5.64 -2.61 13.00
CA GLU A 89 -6.81 -2.02 13.66
C GLU A 89 -6.59 -0.57 14.10
N GLU A 90 -5.34 -0.19 14.38
CA GLU A 90 -4.95 1.16 14.79
C GLU A 90 -5.32 2.23 13.76
N ASN A 91 -5.48 1.84 12.50
CA ASN A 91 -5.78 2.75 11.38
C ASN A 91 -7.31 2.91 11.18
N HIS A 92 -8.01 3.36 12.23
CA HIS A 92 -9.47 3.40 12.26
C HIS A 92 -10.10 4.22 11.14
N LYS A 93 -9.52 5.39 10.82
CA LYS A 93 -10.06 6.31 9.81
C LYS A 93 -9.82 5.78 8.41
N THR A 94 -8.61 5.30 8.12
CA THR A 94 -8.28 4.68 6.84
C THR A 94 -9.12 3.42 6.61
N ASN A 95 -9.27 2.58 7.64
CA ASN A 95 -10.12 1.38 7.57
C ASN A 95 -11.60 1.73 7.31
N ALA A 96 -12.09 2.84 7.86
CA ALA A 96 -13.43 3.32 7.58
C ALA A 96 -13.59 3.74 6.09
N ARG A 97 -12.62 4.47 5.53
CA ARG A 97 -12.60 4.83 4.09
C ARG A 97 -12.61 3.61 3.19
N LEU A 98 -11.83 2.59 3.53
CA LEU A 98 -11.78 1.33 2.76
C LEU A 98 -13.14 0.60 2.79
N ARG A 99 -13.79 0.54 3.97
CA ARG A 99 -15.14 -0.04 4.10
C ARG A 99 -16.18 0.75 3.31
N GLN A 100 -16.13 2.08 3.34
CA GLN A 100 -17.01 2.95 2.56
C GLN A 100 -16.84 2.74 1.04
N ALA A 101 -15.63 2.39 0.60
CA ALA A 101 -15.33 2.04 -0.79
C ALA A 101 -15.76 0.60 -1.16
N GLY A 102 -16.40 -0.13 -0.24
CA GLY A 102 -16.98 -1.47 -0.51
C GLY A 102 -16.02 -2.63 -0.26
N PHE A 103 -14.92 -2.42 0.47
CA PHE A 103 -14.02 -3.52 0.87
C PHE A 103 -14.43 -4.17 2.19
N ASP A 104 -14.32 -5.49 2.27
CA ASP A 104 -14.37 -6.25 3.54
C ASP A 104 -13.00 -6.13 4.23
N VAL A 105 -12.89 -5.22 5.20
CA VAL A 105 -11.66 -4.93 5.92
C VAL A 105 -11.63 -5.69 7.23
N ARG A 106 -10.81 -6.75 7.28
CA ARG A 106 -10.46 -7.46 8.50
C ARG A 106 -9.26 -6.79 9.15
N THR A 107 -9.28 -6.69 10.46
CA THR A 107 -8.24 -6.02 11.22
C THR A 107 -7.66 -6.91 12.31
N PHE A 108 -6.44 -6.61 12.71
CA PHE A 108 -5.76 -7.21 13.85
C PHE A 108 -4.92 -6.15 14.57
N PRO A 109 -4.67 -6.28 15.88
CA PRO A 109 -3.82 -5.37 16.62
C PRO A 109 -2.37 -5.51 16.13
N GLY A 110 -1.78 -4.41 15.69
CA GLY A 110 -0.47 -4.40 15.05
C GLY A 110 0.62 -3.69 15.85
N SER A 111 0.32 -3.12 17.02
CA SER A 111 1.26 -2.32 17.81
C SER A 111 2.58 -3.04 18.07
N GLU A 112 2.52 -4.26 18.57
CA GLU A 112 3.72 -5.01 18.97
C GLU A 112 4.46 -5.61 17.77
N LEU A 113 3.73 -6.24 16.86
CA LEU A 113 4.34 -6.97 15.76
C LEU A 113 4.72 -6.06 14.58
N CYS A 114 3.82 -5.16 14.19
CA CYS A 114 3.94 -4.39 12.97
C CYS A 114 4.55 -3.00 13.20
N ILE A 115 3.99 -2.23 14.12
CA ILE A 115 4.41 -0.84 14.34
C ILE A 115 5.80 -0.83 14.97
N ASN A 116 6.01 -1.55 16.05
CA ASN A 116 7.34 -1.67 16.69
C ASN A 116 8.36 -2.35 15.77
N GLY A 117 7.93 -3.31 14.95
CA GLY A 117 8.80 -4.00 13.98
C GLY A 117 8.99 -3.27 12.65
N SER A 118 8.31 -2.12 12.44
CA SER A 118 8.35 -1.33 11.21
C SER A 118 7.98 -2.12 9.95
N GLY A 119 7.06 -3.09 10.07
CA GLY A 119 6.60 -3.92 8.96
C GLY A 119 5.14 -4.32 9.06
N GLY A 120 4.31 -3.90 8.11
CA GLY A 120 2.88 -4.21 8.06
C GLY A 120 2.57 -5.60 7.49
N PRO A 121 1.29 -5.93 7.29
CA PRO A 121 0.86 -7.27 6.88
C PRO A 121 1.46 -7.71 5.53
N THR A 122 1.74 -6.81 4.60
CA THR A 122 2.40 -7.16 3.33
C THR A 122 3.87 -7.52 3.52
N CYS A 123 4.56 -6.88 4.49
CA CYS A 123 5.96 -7.16 4.81
C CYS A 123 6.15 -8.51 5.49
N LEU A 124 5.15 -8.92 6.29
CA LEU A 124 5.19 -10.15 7.10
C LEU A 124 4.64 -11.38 6.38
N THR A 125 4.15 -11.23 5.15
CA THR A 125 3.50 -12.30 4.41
C THR A 125 4.08 -12.46 3.01
N ARG A 126 3.95 -13.67 2.48
CA ARG A 126 4.24 -13.97 1.09
C ARG A 126 3.11 -14.81 0.51
N PRO A 127 2.36 -14.31 -0.46
CA PRO A 127 1.32 -15.12 -1.10
C PRO A 127 1.97 -16.27 -1.89
N LEU A 128 1.51 -17.49 -1.65
CA LEU A 128 1.91 -18.68 -2.39
C LEU A 128 0.99 -18.92 -3.60
N LEU A 129 -0.29 -18.62 -3.42
CA LEU A 129 -1.32 -18.74 -4.43
C LEU A 129 -2.30 -17.58 -4.27
N ARG A 130 -2.68 -16.97 -5.38
CA ARG A 130 -3.78 -16.00 -5.45
C ARG A 130 -4.86 -16.59 -6.34
N GLY A 131 -6.06 -16.73 -5.77
CA GLY A 131 -7.25 -17.18 -6.51
C GLY A 131 -8.02 -16.02 -7.11
#